data_dfef3db5c7c782c633f4087e19d0d03b
#
_entry.id   dfef3db5c7c782c633f4087e19d0d03b
#
_cell.length_a   1.000
_cell.length_b   1.000
_cell.length_c   1.000
_cell.angle_alpha   90.00
_cell.angle_beta   90.00
_cell.angle_gamma   90.00
#
_symmetry.space_group_name_H-M   'P 1'
#
loop_
_entity.id
_entity.type
_entity.pdbx_description
1 polymer ?
#
loop_
_entity_poly.entity_id
_entity_poly.type
_entity_poly.pdbx_seq_one_letter_code
_entity_poly.pdbx_strand_id
1 'polypeptide(L)'
;MSRKRWFVIGGLALAAVVLSSVAWSLRDDLAYAKLATGYAAKQTCSCLHITGRSLDSCMADFPEDARSMIAIEQNGSSVRASVLFGAVSAEAVYSEDYGCAFGG
;
A
#
# COMPACT_ATOMS: atom_id res chain seq x y z
N MET A 1 29.21 36.12 -16.29
CA MET A 1 28.65 35.55 -15.04
C MET A 1 29.78 35.07 -14.13
N SER A 2 29.64 35.31 -12.84
CA SER A 2 30.62 34.83 -11.89
C SER A 2 30.50 33.31 -11.70
N ARG A 3 31.60 32.64 -11.37
CA ARG A 3 31.63 31.21 -11.10
C ARG A 3 30.57 30.81 -10.07
N LYS A 4 30.35 31.67 -9.11
CA LYS A 4 29.37 31.41 -8.03
C LYS A 4 27.94 31.25 -8.56
N ARG A 5 27.56 32.07 -9.53
CA ARG A 5 26.23 31.93 -10.17
C ARG A 5 26.10 30.63 -10.95
N TRP A 6 27.15 30.25 -11.65
CA TRP A 6 27.16 28.98 -12.38
C TRP A 6 27.00 27.78 -11.45
N PHE A 7 27.68 27.79 -10.29
CA PHE A 7 27.55 26.72 -9.30
C PHE A 7 26.16 26.68 -8.68
N VAL A 8 25.55 27.83 -8.42
CA VAL A 8 24.18 27.90 -7.87
C VAL A 8 23.16 27.37 -8.88
N ILE A 9 23.26 27.77 -10.14
CA ILE A 9 22.36 27.33 -11.20
C ILE A 9 22.51 25.82 -11.44
N GLY A 10 23.75 25.34 -11.52
CA GLY A 10 24.04 23.93 -11.68
C GLY A 10 23.54 23.07 -10.51
N GLY A 11 23.73 23.57 -9.29
CA GLY A 11 23.24 22.90 -8.09
C GLY A 11 21.72 22.83 -8.02
N LEU A 12 21.05 23.93 -8.39
CA LEU A 12 19.57 23.96 -8.43
C LEU A 12 19.01 23.04 -9.52
N ALA A 13 19.65 23.02 -10.69
CA ALA A 13 19.25 22.13 -11.78
C ALA A 13 19.42 20.64 -11.37
N LEU A 14 20.54 20.32 -10.75
CA LEU A 14 20.79 18.96 -10.27
C LEU A 14 19.77 18.55 -9.20
N ALA A 15 19.49 19.44 -8.24
CA ALA A 15 18.51 19.19 -7.20
C ALA A 15 17.12 18.97 -7.80
N ALA A 16 16.74 19.76 -8.81
CA ALA A 16 15.45 19.60 -9.48
C ALA A 16 15.34 18.25 -10.19
N VAL A 17 16.40 17.80 -10.85
CA VAL A 17 16.43 16.50 -11.53
C VAL A 17 16.33 15.35 -10.52
N VAL A 18 17.08 15.43 -9.43
CA VAL A 18 17.07 14.41 -8.39
C VAL A 18 15.69 14.33 -7.74
N LEU A 19 15.10 15.48 -7.37
CA LEU A 19 13.78 15.52 -6.75
C LEU A 19 12.70 14.98 -7.68
N SER A 20 12.76 15.32 -8.97
CA SER A 20 11.82 14.79 -9.97
C SER A 20 11.93 13.29 -10.13
N SER A 21 13.15 12.77 -10.15
CA SER A 21 13.40 11.32 -10.26
C SER A 21 12.88 10.56 -9.04
N VAL A 22 13.13 11.10 -7.84
CA VAL A 22 12.65 10.51 -6.59
C VAL A 22 11.12 10.52 -6.55
N ALA A 23 10.50 11.64 -6.90
CA ALA A 23 9.04 11.76 -6.92
C ALA A 23 8.41 10.77 -7.91
N TRP A 24 9.02 10.59 -9.08
CA TRP A 24 8.55 9.65 -10.08
C TRP A 24 8.63 8.20 -9.58
N SER A 25 9.76 7.82 -8.96
CA SER A 25 9.93 6.49 -8.37
C SER A 25 8.95 6.24 -7.23
N LEU A 26 8.73 7.24 -6.37
CA LEU A 26 7.78 7.12 -5.27
C LEU A 26 6.34 6.94 -5.77
N ARG A 27 5.99 7.54 -6.90
CA ARG A 27 4.67 7.37 -7.50
C ARG A 27 4.41 5.92 -7.86
N ASP A 28 5.37 5.27 -8.49
CA ASP A 28 5.27 3.86 -8.87
C ASP A 28 5.20 2.96 -7.64
N ASP A 29 6.04 3.24 -6.63
CA ASP A 29 6.04 2.50 -5.38
C ASP A 29 4.72 2.64 -4.62
N LEU A 30 4.15 3.85 -4.58
CA LEU A 30 2.86 4.08 -3.95
C LEU A 30 1.72 3.38 -4.68
N ALA A 31 1.74 3.37 -6.01
CA ALA A 31 0.75 2.65 -6.80
C ALA A 31 0.83 1.15 -6.54
N TYR A 32 2.04 0.60 -6.48
CA TYR A 32 2.26 -0.80 -6.17
C TYR A 32 1.79 -1.13 -4.74
N ALA A 33 2.12 -0.29 -3.77
CA ALA A 33 1.70 -0.48 -2.39
C ALA A 33 0.17 -0.45 -2.25
N LYS A 34 -0.49 0.42 -3.00
CA LYS A 34 -1.95 0.51 -3.01
C LYS A 34 -2.58 -0.75 -3.61
N LEU A 35 -2.02 -1.28 -4.67
CA LEU A 35 -2.47 -2.55 -5.26
C LEU A 35 -2.25 -3.71 -4.29
N ALA A 36 -1.10 -3.75 -3.64
CA ALA A 36 -0.78 -4.81 -2.69
C ALA A 36 -1.71 -4.78 -1.47
N THR A 37 -1.99 -3.61 -0.91
CA THR A 37 -2.92 -3.49 0.22
C THR A 37 -4.35 -3.83 -0.18
N GLY A 38 -4.77 -3.43 -1.37
CA GLY A 38 -6.08 -3.78 -1.91
C GLY A 38 -6.24 -5.29 -2.09
N TYR A 39 -5.24 -5.92 -2.67
CA TYR A 39 -5.23 -7.37 -2.83
C TYR A 39 -5.26 -8.08 -1.47
N ALA A 40 -4.42 -7.66 -0.54
CA ALA A 40 -4.36 -8.24 0.79
C ALA A 40 -5.69 -8.11 1.53
N ALA A 41 -6.33 -6.94 1.46
CA ALA A 41 -7.61 -6.70 2.11
C ALA A 41 -8.71 -7.59 1.52
N LYS A 42 -8.80 -7.68 0.20
CA LYS A 42 -9.78 -8.52 -0.48
C LYS A 42 -9.54 -10.00 -0.21
N GLN A 43 -8.31 -10.44 -0.30
CA GLN A 43 -7.94 -11.84 -0.07
C GLN A 43 -8.28 -12.24 1.36
N THR A 44 -7.95 -11.43 2.34
CA THR A 44 -8.24 -11.70 3.74
C THR A 44 -9.74 -11.68 4.00
N CYS A 45 -10.46 -10.71 3.45
CA CYS A 45 -11.91 -10.62 3.57
C CYS A 45 -12.59 -11.89 3.02
N SER A 46 -12.20 -12.34 1.83
CA SER A 46 -12.73 -13.56 1.24
C SER A 46 -12.41 -14.79 2.07
N CYS A 47 -11.19 -14.87 2.59
CA CYS A 47 -10.76 -15.98 3.44
C CYS A 47 -11.59 -16.05 4.71
N LEU A 48 -11.84 -14.91 5.36
CA LEU A 48 -12.59 -14.87 6.62
C LEU A 48 -14.10 -15.10 6.42
N HIS A 49 -14.70 -14.45 5.46
CA HIS A 49 -16.16 -14.38 5.33
C HIS A 49 -16.74 -15.37 4.34
N ILE A 50 -16.01 -15.76 3.31
CA ILE A 50 -16.49 -16.70 2.30
C ILE A 50 -16.03 -18.11 2.62
N THR A 51 -14.75 -18.28 2.93
CA THR A 51 -14.19 -19.60 3.28
C THR A 51 -14.41 -19.95 4.76
N GLY A 52 -14.60 -18.95 5.62
CA GLY A 52 -14.86 -19.17 7.04
C GLY A 52 -13.64 -19.56 7.87
N ARG A 53 -12.43 -19.23 7.40
CA ARG A 53 -11.19 -19.51 8.12
C ARG A 53 -10.90 -18.43 9.16
N SER A 54 -10.05 -18.74 10.13
CA SER A 54 -9.60 -17.77 11.13
C SER A 54 -8.61 -16.77 10.50
N LEU A 55 -8.47 -15.60 11.13
CA LEU A 55 -7.54 -14.59 10.66
C LEU A 55 -6.10 -15.11 10.61
N ASP A 56 -5.67 -15.82 11.64
CA ASP A 56 -4.32 -16.41 11.68
C ASP A 56 -4.09 -17.37 10.52
N SER A 57 -5.09 -18.19 10.22
CA SER A 57 -5.03 -19.14 9.09
C SER A 57 -4.97 -18.41 7.76
N CYS A 58 -5.71 -17.30 7.61
CA CYS A 58 -5.68 -16.49 6.40
C CYS A 58 -4.33 -15.81 6.22
N MET A 59 -3.75 -15.30 7.30
CA MET A 59 -2.43 -14.67 7.26
C MET A 59 -1.32 -15.64 6.89
N ALA A 60 -1.46 -16.90 7.22
CA ALA A 60 -0.47 -17.93 6.90
C ALA A 60 -0.30 -18.15 5.39
N ASP A 61 -1.30 -17.79 4.58
CA ASP A 61 -1.24 -17.92 3.13
C ASP A 61 -0.35 -16.85 2.48
N PHE A 62 -0.05 -15.77 3.20
CA PHE A 62 0.84 -14.73 2.68
C PHE A 62 2.31 -15.12 2.92
N PRO A 63 3.23 -14.75 2.00
CA PRO A 63 4.65 -14.91 2.25
C PRO A 63 5.08 -14.18 3.52
N GLU A 64 6.11 -14.72 4.20
CA GLU A 64 6.60 -14.12 5.44
C GLU A 64 7.03 -12.66 5.26
N ASP A 65 7.67 -12.35 4.13
CA ASP A 65 8.08 -10.99 3.80
C ASP A 65 6.88 -10.03 3.72
N ALA A 66 5.80 -10.48 3.10
CA ALA A 66 4.58 -9.70 2.98
C ALA A 66 3.91 -9.51 4.33
N ARG A 67 3.88 -10.54 5.19
CA ARG A 67 3.28 -10.46 6.52
C ARG A 67 3.99 -9.46 7.42
N SER A 68 5.29 -9.32 7.28
CA SER A 68 6.07 -8.36 8.08
C SER A 68 5.86 -6.92 7.64
N MET A 69 5.46 -6.69 6.38
CA MET A 69 5.30 -5.36 5.82
C MET A 69 3.84 -4.86 5.84
N ILE A 70 2.88 -5.76 5.83
CA ILE A 70 1.46 -5.42 5.76
C ILE A 70 0.80 -5.66 7.11
N ALA A 71 0.15 -4.64 7.64
CA ALA A 71 -0.68 -4.76 8.84
C ALA A 71 -2.12 -5.01 8.43
N ILE A 72 -2.74 -6.04 9.00
CA ILE A 72 -4.12 -6.42 8.71
C ILE A 72 -4.95 -6.25 9.97
N GLU A 73 -6.06 -5.51 9.86
CA GLU A 73 -7.01 -5.32 10.93
C GLU A 73 -8.38 -5.80 10.49
N GLN A 74 -9.03 -6.57 11.32
CA GLN A 74 -10.40 -7.03 11.10
C GLN A 74 -11.32 -6.26 12.04
N ASN A 75 -12.40 -5.70 11.50
CA ASN A 75 -13.38 -4.95 12.26
C ASN A 75 -14.79 -5.32 11.77
N GLY A 76 -15.41 -6.32 12.41
CA GLY A 76 -16.69 -6.83 11.97
C GLY A 76 -16.63 -7.42 10.57
N SER A 77 -17.38 -6.87 9.65
CA SER A 77 -17.40 -7.30 8.25
C SER A 77 -16.33 -6.64 7.38
N SER A 78 -15.52 -5.75 7.96
CA SER A 78 -14.49 -5.04 7.20
C SER A 78 -13.09 -5.55 7.55
N VAL A 79 -12.20 -5.51 6.55
CA VAL A 79 -10.80 -5.86 6.70
C VAL A 79 -9.98 -4.71 6.11
N ARG A 80 -9.07 -4.18 6.90
CA ARG A 80 -8.18 -3.10 6.47
C ARG A 80 -6.75 -3.60 6.42
N ALA A 81 -6.12 -3.42 5.28
CA ALA A 81 -4.70 -3.70 5.10
C ALA A 81 -3.95 -2.38 4.96
N SER A 82 -2.81 -2.26 5.61
CA SER A 82 -2.01 -1.03 5.54
C SER A 82 -0.53 -1.36 5.50
N VAL A 83 0.23 -0.46 4.89
CA VAL A 83 1.70 -0.49 4.85
C VAL A 83 2.23 0.89 5.20
N LEU A 84 3.52 1.00 5.48
CA LEU A 84 4.19 2.26 5.80
C LEU A 84 3.50 3.00 6.96
N PHE A 85 3.26 2.28 8.05
CA PHE A 85 2.65 2.81 9.28
C PHE A 85 1.25 3.41 9.05
N GLY A 86 0.51 2.88 8.07
CA GLY A 86 -0.82 3.34 7.75
C GLY A 86 -0.89 4.43 6.69
N ALA A 87 0.24 4.84 6.11
CA ALA A 87 0.26 5.85 5.07
C ALA A 87 -0.45 5.39 3.79
N VAL A 88 -0.35 4.09 3.48
CA VAL A 88 -1.08 3.48 2.36
C VAL A 88 -1.95 2.37 2.93
N SER A 89 -3.25 2.44 2.67
CA SER A 89 -4.18 1.46 3.19
C SER A 89 -5.31 1.21 2.20
N ALA A 90 -5.94 0.03 2.34
CA ALA A 90 -7.13 -0.33 1.61
C ALA A 90 -8.05 -1.11 2.53
N GLU A 91 -9.35 -0.95 2.35
CA GLU A 91 -10.36 -1.62 3.14
C GLU A 91 -11.30 -2.40 2.24
N ALA A 92 -11.58 -3.64 2.61
CA ALA A 92 -12.58 -4.47 1.95
C ALA A 92 -13.71 -4.76 2.92
N VAL A 93 -14.94 -4.66 2.45
CA VAL A 93 -16.13 -4.88 3.26
C VAL A 93 -16.91 -6.05 2.65
N TYR A 94 -17.32 -6.98 3.50
CA TYR A 94 -18.13 -8.11 3.10
C TYR A 94 -19.61 -7.73 3.13
N SER A 95 -20.33 -8.11 2.09
CA SER A 95 -21.80 -8.07 2.06
C SER A 95 -22.32 -9.37 1.44
N GLU A 96 -23.51 -9.79 1.84
CA GLU A 96 -24.12 -11.00 1.31
C GLU A 96 -24.41 -10.88 -0.19
N ASP A 97 -24.73 -9.67 -0.66
CA ASP A 97 -25.11 -9.43 -2.06
C ASP A 97 -23.91 -9.38 -3.00
N TYR A 98 -22.78 -8.82 -2.56
CA TYR A 98 -21.64 -8.54 -3.42
C TYR A 98 -20.35 -9.24 -3.01
N GLY A 99 -20.34 -9.95 -1.87
CA GLY A 99 -19.12 -10.53 -1.33
C GLY A 99 -18.19 -9.44 -0.80
N CYS A 100 -16.88 -9.63 -0.97
CA CYS A 100 -15.90 -8.65 -0.50
C CYS A 100 -15.63 -7.62 -1.59
N ALA A 101 -15.93 -6.37 -1.29
CA ALA A 101 -15.71 -5.24 -2.19
C ALA A 101 -14.94 -4.15 -1.44
N PHE A 102 -14.26 -3.28 -2.19
CA PHE A 102 -13.57 -2.16 -1.56
C PHE A 102 -14.57 -1.20 -0.92
N GLY A 103 -14.30 -0.86 0.33
CA GLY A 103 -15.11 0.08 1.09
C GLY A 103 -14.65 1.51 0.82
N GLY A 104 -15.54 2.30 0.32
CA GLY A 104 -15.38 3.73 0.14
C GLY A 104 -14.29 4.19 -0.76
#